data_2691f02e973bd8655ed953a4ad4ec355
#
_entry.id   2691f02e973bd8655ed953a4ad4ec355
#
_cell.length_a   1.000
_cell.length_b   1.000
_cell.length_c   1.000
_cell.angle_alpha   90.00
_cell.angle_beta   90.00
_cell.angle_gamma   90.00
#
_symmetry.space_group_name_H-M   'P 1'
#
loop_
_entity.id
_entity.type
_entity.pdbx_description
1 polymer ?
#
loop_
_entity_poly.entity_id
_entity_poly.type
_entity_poly.pdbx_seq_one_letter_code
_entity_poly.pdbx_strand_id
1 'polypeptide(L)'
;MKRKAIKLGSNSLLVSLPSNWVKKHGIRKGDELTLEEKDGKLILHSTSAPANQRAVIDITELKHLTKRALGALYKKGYDEFTIHFSSHEELEQAYEVIREEFTGFEIVQHGKNQLVAREISQPHADQFDTVLRRQFLVIKDFGSETAEALANADHAWLKRLVLRDKDVNKLADFCRRLINKHQTQQPATALYYIVEQLEKISDRYRDISGYSAGQRLKPSKALLHAYADTNAFVDQFYQCFYQFSLPSLNAFSARRKELLASLDKARARLAPAEQRVLFWLEDIVEKTFDLNGPLMVLRL
;
A
#
# COMPACT_ATOMS: atom_id res chain seq x y z
N MET A 1 14.59 -29.68 -2.42
CA MET A 1 15.90 -30.33 -2.24
C MET A 1 15.89 -31.09 -0.93
N LYS A 2 16.33 -32.37 -0.90
CA LYS A 2 16.38 -33.15 0.35
C LYS A 2 17.83 -33.24 0.85
N ARG A 3 18.04 -33.13 2.16
CA ARG A 3 19.33 -33.32 2.83
C ARG A 3 19.17 -34.31 3.98
N LYS A 4 20.22 -35.07 4.26
CA LYS A 4 20.23 -36.00 5.40
C LYS A 4 20.71 -35.26 6.64
N ALA A 5 20.08 -35.51 7.78
CA ALA A 5 20.61 -35.12 9.06
C ALA A 5 21.73 -36.09 9.44
N ILE A 6 22.88 -35.59 9.81
CA ILE A 6 24.10 -36.37 10.14
C ILE A 6 24.36 -36.16 11.63
N LYS A 7 24.54 -37.25 12.40
CA LYS A 7 24.82 -37.19 13.84
C LYS A 7 26.23 -36.66 14.09
N LEU A 8 26.34 -35.62 14.91
CA LEU A 8 27.62 -35.08 15.38
C LEU A 8 27.66 -35.15 16.91
N GLY A 9 28.48 -36.05 17.47
CA GLY A 9 28.52 -36.25 18.93
C GLY A 9 27.26 -36.90 19.47
N SER A 10 27.01 -36.75 20.79
CA SER A 10 25.89 -37.38 21.49
C SER A 10 24.54 -36.71 21.23
N ASN A 11 24.49 -35.37 21.13
CA ASN A 11 23.23 -34.58 21.16
C ASN A 11 23.01 -33.62 19.99
N SER A 12 23.86 -33.64 18.97
CA SER A 12 23.72 -32.70 17.85
C SER A 12 23.51 -33.40 16.52
N LEU A 13 22.66 -32.83 15.66
CA LEU A 13 22.48 -33.21 14.28
C LEU A 13 22.94 -32.08 13.37
N LEU A 14 23.67 -32.40 12.30
CA LEU A 14 24.11 -31.49 11.26
C LEU A 14 23.27 -31.68 10.01
N VAL A 15 22.99 -30.57 9.34
CA VAL A 15 22.44 -30.52 7.98
C VAL A 15 23.38 -29.68 7.12
N SER A 16 23.85 -30.23 5.99
CA SER A 16 24.71 -29.47 5.06
C SER A 16 23.91 -28.38 4.34
N LEU A 17 24.42 -27.17 4.30
CA LEU A 17 23.85 -26.08 3.53
C LEU A 17 24.01 -26.30 2.03
N PRO A 18 23.05 -25.87 1.18
CA PRO A 18 23.17 -25.95 -0.25
C PRO A 18 24.33 -25.07 -0.76
N SER A 19 25.25 -25.64 -1.56
CA SER A 19 26.44 -24.92 -2.04
C SER A 19 26.09 -23.65 -2.82
N ASN A 20 25.01 -23.69 -3.62
CA ASN A 20 24.55 -22.53 -4.37
C ASN A 20 24.03 -21.43 -3.43
N TRP A 21 23.35 -21.80 -2.32
CA TRP A 21 22.89 -20.85 -1.33
C TRP A 21 24.06 -20.21 -0.56
N VAL A 22 25.02 -21.03 -0.14
CA VAL A 22 26.25 -20.57 0.52
C VAL A 22 27.03 -19.60 -0.37
N LYS A 23 27.22 -19.92 -1.66
CA LYS A 23 27.89 -19.03 -2.62
C LYS A 23 27.11 -17.73 -2.84
N LYS A 24 25.77 -17.83 -3.01
CA LYS A 24 24.90 -16.66 -3.25
C LYS A 24 24.94 -15.66 -2.08
N HIS A 25 25.05 -16.16 -0.86
CA HIS A 25 25.04 -15.33 0.35
C HIS A 25 26.46 -15.07 0.91
N GLY A 26 27.52 -15.51 0.19
CA GLY A 26 28.89 -15.24 0.57
C GLY A 26 29.32 -15.85 1.91
N ILE A 27 28.63 -16.91 2.37
CA ILE A 27 28.84 -17.51 3.69
C ILE A 27 30.19 -18.26 3.71
N ARG A 28 30.98 -18.00 4.74
CA ARG A 28 32.30 -18.59 4.96
C ARG A 28 32.31 -19.44 6.22
N LYS A 29 33.35 -20.25 6.37
CA LYS A 29 33.60 -21.01 7.59
C LYS A 29 33.79 -20.05 8.78
N GLY A 30 32.99 -20.25 9.83
CA GLY A 30 33.00 -19.42 11.02
C GLY A 30 31.97 -18.30 11.06
N ASP A 31 31.23 -18.07 9.95
CA ASP A 31 30.16 -17.10 9.96
C ASP A 31 29.00 -17.59 10.84
N GLU A 32 28.41 -16.68 11.61
CA GLU A 32 27.22 -16.95 12.39
C GLU A 32 25.97 -16.87 11.50
N LEU A 33 25.04 -17.79 11.73
CA LEU A 33 23.76 -17.83 11.05
C LEU A 33 22.64 -17.78 12.09
N THR A 34 21.67 -16.92 11.85
CA THR A 34 20.46 -16.88 12.70
C THR A 34 19.51 -17.99 12.29
N LEU A 35 19.07 -18.77 13.28
CA LEU A 35 18.10 -19.84 13.14
C LEU A 35 16.79 -19.43 13.80
N GLU A 36 15.71 -19.47 13.04
CA GLU A 36 14.34 -19.24 13.54
C GLU A 36 13.55 -20.54 13.39
N GLU A 37 12.90 -20.98 14.46
CA GLU A 37 11.93 -22.09 14.41
C GLU A 37 10.52 -21.53 14.35
N LYS A 38 9.80 -21.87 13.28
CA LYS A 38 8.43 -21.41 13.06
C LYS A 38 7.61 -22.51 12.38
N ASP A 39 6.45 -22.83 12.95
CA ASP A 39 5.48 -23.78 12.38
C ASP A 39 6.10 -25.14 11.97
N GLY A 40 7.01 -25.68 12.80
CA GLY A 40 7.73 -26.93 12.53
C GLY A 40 8.76 -26.85 11.40
N LYS A 41 9.15 -25.63 11.01
CA LYS A 41 10.20 -25.33 10.03
C LYS A 41 11.37 -24.67 10.71
N LEU A 42 12.58 -25.01 10.25
CA LEU A 42 13.79 -24.31 10.62
C LEU A 42 14.19 -23.36 9.50
N ILE A 43 14.15 -22.07 9.75
CA ILE A 43 14.48 -21.01 8.80
C ILE A 43 15.90 -20.52 9.12
N LEU A 44 16.76 -20.53 8.12
CA LEU A 44 18.15 -20.03 8.22
C LEU A 44 18.21 -18.64 7.58
N HIS A 45 18.64 -17.68 8.38
CA HIS A 45 18.95 -16.34 7.89
C HIS A 45 20.46 -16.17 7.78
N SER A 46 20.93 -15.68 6.64
CA SER A 46 22.30 -15.22 6.48
C SER A 46 22.42 -13.86 7.20
N THR A 47 23.43 -13.68 8.04
CA THR A 47 23.77 -12.39 8.66
C THR A 47 24.34 -11.40 7.65
N SER A 48 24.79 -11.87 6.50
CA SER A 48 25.12 -10.96 5.39
C SER A 48 23.85 -10.28 4.93
N ALA A 49 23.87 -8.95 4.84
CA ALA A 49 22.79 -8.16 4.23
C ALA A 49 22.34 -8.83 2.93
N PRO A 50 21.02 -8.97 2.68
CA PRO A 50 20.54 -9.59 1.46
C PRO A 50 21.26 -8.92 0.29
N ALA A 51 21.83 -9.73 -0.61
CA ALA A 51 22.54 -9.21 -1.77
C ALA A 51 21.64 -8.21 -2.47
N ASN A 52 22.13 -6.98 -2.72
CA ASN A 52 21.38 -5.92 -3.40
C ASN A 52 20.68 -6.50 -4.62
N GLN A 53 19.34 -6.55 -4.56
CA GLN A 53 18.54 -7.07 -5.66
C GLN A 53 18.52 -6.01 -6.77
N ARG A 54 19.01 -6.39 -7.96
CA ARG A 54 19.08 -5.50 -9.11
C ARG A 54 18.09 -5.94 -10.17
N ALA A 55 17.47 -4.97 -10.84
CA ALA A 55 16.63 -5.19 -11.99
C ALA A 55 17.13 -4.38 -13.18
N VAL A 56 16.96 -4.90 -14.38
CA VAL A 56 17.17 -4.18 -15.63
C VAL A 56 15.82 -4.14 -16.35
N ILE A 57 15.43 -2.97 -16.82
CA ILE A 57 14.21 -2.79 -17.57
C ILE A 57 14.45 -1.87 -18.76
N ASP A 58 13.88 -2.21 -19.90
CA ASP A 58 13.79 -1.34 -21.07
C ASP A 58 12.38 -0.76 -21.13
N ILE A 59 12.27 0.57 -21.12
CA ILE A 59 10.98 1.28 -21.14
C ILE A 59 10.60 1.81 -22.52
N THR A 60 11.42 1.54 -23.54
CA THR A 60 11.31 2.14 -24.89
C THR A 60 9.93 2.01 -25.51
N GLU A 61 9.22 0.90 -25.26
CA GLU A 61 7.89 0.69 -25.83
C GLU A 61 6.75 0.68 -24.80
N LEU A 62 7.06 1.00 -23.53
CA LEU A 62 6.06 0.92 -22.46
C LEU A 62 5.06 2.07 -22.46
N LYS A 63 5.42 3.23 -23.01
CA LYS A 63 4.56 4.42 -23.11
C LYS A 63 3.87 4.70 -21.75
N HIS A 64 2.53 4.73 -21.75
CA HIS A 64 1.72 4.95 -20.56
C HIS A 64 1.86 3.86 -19.47
N LEU A 65 2.53 2.74 -19.75
CA LEU A 65 2.79 1.68 -18.77
C LEU A 65 4.11 1.87 -18.00
N THR A 66 4.95 2.83 -18.40
CA THR A 66 6.26 3.11 -17.75
C THR A 66 6.12 3.24 -16.23
N LYS A 67 5.22 4.09 -15.77
CA LYS A 67 4.92 4.25 -14.33
C LYS A 67 4.57 2.94 -13.64
N ARG A 68 3.69 2.14 -14.23
CA ARG A 68 3.26 0.85 -13.67
C ARG A 68 4.39 -0.17 -13.63
N ALA A 69 5.21 -0.21 -14.65
CA ALA A 69 6.34 -1.14 -14.74
C ALA A 69 7.43 -0.81 -13.70
N LEU A 70 7.82 0.46 -13.59
CA LEU A 70 8.78 0.91 -12.58
C LEU A 70 8.20 0.73 -11.16
N GLY A 71 6.94 1.07 -10.93
CA GLY A 71 6.24 0.84 -9.67
C GLY A 71 6.16 -0.65 -9.30
N ALA A 72 6.03 -1.56 -10.26
CA ALA A 72 6.07 -3.00 -10.00
C ALA A 72 7.44 -3.46 -9.50
N LEU A 73 8.54 -2.95 -10.07
CA LEU A 73 9.90 -3.23 -9.60
C LEU A 73 10.14 -2.70 -8.19
N TYR A 74 9.69 -1.47 -7.93
CA TYR A 74 9.77 -0.85 -6.61
C TYR A 74 9.03 -1.67 -5.55
N LYS A 75 7.77 -2.01 -5.80
CA LYS A 75 6.94 -2.84 -4.90
C LYS A 75 7.51 -4.25 -4.69
N LYS A 76 8.14 -4.82 -5.71
CA LYS A 76 8.78 -6.15 -5.61
C LYS A 76 10.00 -6.17 -4.68
N GLY A 77 10.56 -4.99 -4.34
CA GLY A 77 11.64 -4.87 -3.36
C GLY A 77 13.05 -4.80 -3.95
N TYR A 78 13.21 -4.56 -5.25
CA TYR A 78 14.53 -4.35 -5.84
C TYR A 78 15.21 -3.10 -5.27
N ASP A 79 16.53 -3.18 -5.06
CA ASP A 79 17.34 -2.12 -4.45
C ASP A 79 17.95 -1.19 -5.48
N GLU A 80 18.09 -1.66 -6.73
CA GLU A 80 18.66 -0.91 -7.84
C GLU A 80 17.95 -1.25 -9.15
N PHE A 81 17.65 -0.23 -9.95
CA PHE A 81 17.10 -0.38 -11.29
C PHE A 81 18.04 0.22 -12.31
N THR A 82 18.43 -0.56 -13.32
CA THR A 82 18.99 -0.03 -14.56
C THR A 82 17.86 0.10 -15.57
N ILE A 83 17.57 1.32 -15.98
CA ILE A 83 16.45 1.67 -16.86
C ILE A 83 17.02 2.12 -18.20
N HIS A 84 16.69 1.41 -19.27
CA HIS A 84 17.02 1.79 -20.63
C HIS A 84 15.86 2.56 -21.26
N PHE A 85 16.19 3.62 -21.98
CA PHE A 85 15.27 4.49 -22.70
C PHE A 85 15.85 4.93 -24.04
N SER A 86 15.02 5.39 -24.98
CA SER A 86 15.40 5.84 -26.31
C SER A 86 15.08 7.30 -26.58
N SER A 87 14.17 7.90 -25.79
CA SER A 87 13.70 9.27 -26.01
C SER A 87 13.80 10.12 -24.74
N HIS A 88 13.77 11.44 -24.93
CA HIS A 88 13.74 12.39 -23.81
C HIS A 88 12.43 12.30 -23.01
N GLU A 89 11.32 12.02 -23.67
CA GLU A 89 10.01 11.83 -23.02
C GLU A 89 10.02 10.64 -22.05
N GLU A 90 10.59 9.50 -22.46
CA GLU A 90 10.74 8.32 -21.61
C GLU A 90 11.65 8.60 -20.41
N LEU A 91 12.72 9.35 -20.64
CA LEU A 91 13.62 9.79 -19.57
C LEU A 91 12.87 10.64 -18.54
N GLU A 92 12.13 11.66 -18.96
CA GLU A 92 11.35 12.54 -18.08
C GLU A 92 10.31 11.75 -17.28
N GLN A 93 9.61 10.81 -17.92
CA GLN A 93 8.66 9.91 -17.24
C GLN A 93 9.35 9.08 -16.15
N ALA A 94 10.53 8.52 -16.43
CA ALA A 94 11.28 7.76 -15.43
C ALA A 94 11.73 8.65 -14.26
N TYR A 95 12.20 9.87 -14.54
CA TYR A 95 12.55 10.85 -13.52
C TYR A 95 11.38 11.22 -12.62
N GLU A 96 10.23 11.53 -13.21
CA GLU A 96 9.01 11.87 -12.47
C GLU A 96 8.61 10.74 -11.51
N VAL A 97 8.54 9.51 -12.02
CA VAL A 97 8.16 8.34 -11.21
C VAL A 97 9.12 8.12 -10.05
N ILE A 98 10.43 8.15 -10.29
CA ILE A 98 11.43 7.88 -9.24
C ILE A 98 11.38 8.96 -8.16
N ARG A 99 11.30 10.22 -8.52
CA ARG A 99 11.33 11.34 -7.57
C ARG A 99 10.02 11.51 -6.82
N GLU A 100 8.89 11.40 -7.50
CA GLU A 100 7.59 11.67 -6.89
C GLU A 100 7.01 10.47 -6.14
N GLU A 101 7.29 9.24 -6.59
CA GLU A 101 6.59 8.06 -6.10
C GLU A 101 7.44 7.10 -5.27
N PHE A 102 8.77 7.07 -5.46
CA PHE A 102 9.62 6.11 -4.78
C PHE A 102 10.28 6.71 -3.54
N THR A 103 9.83 6.23 -2.38
CA THR A 103 10.47 6.61 -1.11
C THR A 103 11.82 5.91 -0.99
N GLY A 104 12.86 6.70 -0.68
CA GLY A 104 14.20 6.18 -0.41
C GLY A 104 15.04 5.89 -1.65
N PHE A 105 14.58 6.25 -2.85
CA PHE A 105 15.34 6.08 -4.10
C PHE A 105 15.90 7.40 -4.61
N GLU A 106 17.11 7.32 -5.17
CA GLU A 106 17.73 8.41 -5.90
C GLU A 106 18.34 7.93 -7.22
N ILE A 107 18.44 8.84 -8.18
CA ILE A 107 19.12 8.59 -9.45
C ILE A 107 20.61 8.79 -9.20
N VAL A 108 21.36 7.69 -9.26
CA VAL A 108 22.80 7.67 -8.93
C VAL A 108 23.71 7.71 -10.17
N GLN A 109 23.16 7.39 -11.34
CA GLN A 109 23.90 7.44 -12.60
C GLN A 109 22.98 7.80 -13.75
N HIS A 110 23.48 8.65 -14.64
CA HIS A 110 22.84 9.05 -15.88
C HIS A 110 23.80 8.85 -17.06
N GLY A 111 23.40 8.05 -18.04
CA GLY A 111 24.10 7.84 -19.30
C GLY A 111 23.24 8.30 -20.49
N LYS A 112 23.77 8.15 -21.70
CA LYS A 112 23.08 8.61 -22.94
C LYS A 112 21.69 7.97 -23.12
N ASN A 113 21.56 6.67 -22.88
CA ASN A 113 20.34 5.89 -23.07
C ASN A 113 20.04 5.01 -21.86
N GLN A 114 20.58 5.36 -20.70
CA GLN A 114 20.52 4.55 -19.50
C GLN A 114 20.47 5.43 -18.25
N LEU A 115 19.68 5.04 -17.30
CA LEU A 115 19.52 5.64 -15.99
C LEU A 115 19.66 4.56 -14.91
N VAL A 116 20.37 4.85 -13.82
CA VAL A 116 20.42 3.95 -12.66
C VAL A 116 19.80 4.64 -11.47
N ALA A 117 18.72 4.06 -10.95
CA ALA A 117 18.08 4.45 -9.70
C ALA A 117 18.44 3.45 -8.60
N ARG A 118 18.79 3.93 -7.42
CA ARG A 118 19.19 3.10 -6.29
C ARG A 118 18.53 3.55 -4.99
N GLU A 119 18.20 2.58 -4.15
CA GLU A 119 17.80 2.84 -2.77
C GLU A 119 18.98 3.37 -1.97
N ILE A 120 18.83 4.58 -1.41
CA ILE A 120 19.86 5.25 -0.60
C ILE A 120 19.56 5.20 0.89
N SER A 121 18.30 4.99 1.27
CA SER A 121 17.88 4.79 2.66
C SER A 121 17.27 3.41 2.78
N GLN A 122 17.90 2.51 3.55
CA GLN A 122 17.34 1.18 3.78
C GLN A 122 16.11 1.28 4.68
N PRO A 123 14.92 0.92 4.20
CA PRO A 123 13.74 0.87 5.03
C PRO A 123 13.86 -0.30 6.02
N HIS A 124 13.57 -0.04 7.29
CA HIS A 124 13.51 -1.07 8.33
C HIS A 124 12.10 -1.64 8.44
N ALA A 125 12.00 -2.93 8.80
CA ALA A 125 10.71 -3.60 8.95
C ALA A 125 9.79 -2.96 10.00
N ASP A 126 10.36 -2.33 11.04
CA ASP A 126 9.66 -1.60 12.10
C ASP A 126 8.94 -0.32 11.63
N GLN A 127 9.29 0.20 10.43
CA GLN A 127 8.61 1.35 9.86
C GLN A 127 7.22 1.03 9.30
N PHE A 128 6.91 -0.25 9.05
CA PHE A 128 5.65 -0.65 8.40
C PHE A 128 4.43 -0.14 9.15
N ASP A 129 4.34 -0.38 10.44
CA ASP A 129 3.18 0.03 11.26
C ASP A 129 3.02 1.57 11.29
N THR A 130 4.14 2.29 11.33
CA THR A 130 4.13 3.76 11.30
C THR A 130 3.61 4.28 9.96
N VAL A 131 4.06 3.70 8.85
CA VAL A 131 3.66 4.11 7.49
C VAL A 131 2.21 3.72 7.21
N LEU A 132 1.78 2.51 7.60
CA LEU A 132 0.39 2.08 7.49
C LEU A 132 -0.54 2.99 8.30
N ARG A 133 -0.17 3.33 9.53
CA ARG A 133 -0.94 4.29 10.35
C ARG A 133 -1.03 5.66 9.67
N ARG A 134 0.07 6.13 9.09
CA ARG A 134 0.09 7.38 8.34
C ARG A 134 -0.84 7.33 7.13
N GLN A 135 -0.88 6.20 6.40
CA GLN A 135 -1.81 6.01 5.28
C GLN A 135 -3.27 6.13 5.73
N PHE A 136 -3.66 5.49 6.84
CA PHE A 136 -5.00 5.64 7.41
C PHE A 136 -5.34 7.08 7.74
N LEU A 137 -4.42 7.79 8.42
CA LEU A 137 -4.66 9.18 8.84
C LEU A 137 -4.82 10.11 7.64
N VAL A 138 -3.96 9.98 6.61
CA VAL A 138 -4.06 10.79 5.39
C VAL A 138 -5.40 10.56 4.67
N ILE A 139 -5.89 9.32 4.63
CA ILE A 139 -7.19 8.99 4.02
C ILE A 139 -8.35 9.62 4.83
N LYS A 140 -8.30 9.55 6.16
CA LYS A 140 -9.30 10.18 7.03
C LYS A 140 -9.32 11.70 6.87
N ASP A 141 -8.13 12.32 6.85
CA ASP A 141 -7.99 13.76 6.61
C ASP A 141 -8.52 14.14 5.23
N PHE A 142 -8.20 13.35 4.20
CA PHE A 142 -8.71 13.55 2.84
C PHE A 142 -10.24 13.51 2.79
N GLY A 143 -10.86 12.50 3.42
CA GLY A 143 -12.32 12.42 3.52
C GLY A 143 -12.94 13.62 4.23
N SER A 144 -12.33 14.07 5.34
CA SER A 144 -12.81 15.21 6.15
C SER A 144 -12.66 16.53 5.41
N GLU A 145 -11.48 16.80 4.82
CA GLU A 145 -11.23 18.02 4.04
C GLU A 145 -12.14 18.09 2.80
N THR A 146 -12.42 16.94 2.14
CA THR A 146 -13.37 16.91 1.01
C THR A 146 -14.80 17.21 1.46
N ALA A 147 -15.25 16.70 2.62
CA ALA A 147 -16.57 17.00 3.18
C ALA A 147 -16.71 18.49 3.50
N GLU A 148 -15.69 19.08 4.10
CA GLU A 148 -15.66 20.52 4.44
C GLU A 148 -15.68 21.40 3.17
N ALA A 149 -14.85 21.08 2.18
CA ALA A 149 -14.82 21.81 0.91
C ALA A 149 -16.15 21.71 0.15
N LEU A 150 -16.81 20.55 0.20
CA LEU A 150 -18.16 20.36 -0.36
C LEU A 150 -19.18 21.24 0.38
N ALA A 151 -19.21 21.21 1.72
CA ALA A 151 -20.15 21.97 2.52
C ALA A 151 -20.04 23.48 2.26
N ASN A 152 -18.82 23.97 2.05
CA ASN A 152 -18.51 25.37 1.76
C ASN A 152 -18.61 25.74 0.27
N ALA A 153 -18.91 24.76 -0.62
CA ALA A 153 -18.86 24.90 -2.07
C ALA A 153 -17.50 25.46 -2.57
N ASP A 154 -16.39 25.11 -1.88
CA ASP A 154 -15.04 25.52 -2.27
C ASP A 154 -14.49 24.61 -3.38
N HIS A 155 -14.88 24.93 -4.61
CA HIS A 155 -14.47 24.17 -5.79
C HIS A 155 -12.97 24.30 -6.11
N ALA A 156 -12.33 25.39 -5.67
CA ALA A 156 -10.90 25.60 -5.85
C ALA A 156 -10.11 24.63 -4.92
N TRP A 157 -10.55 24.49 -3.68
CA TRP A 157 -9.96 23.54 -2.75
C TRP A 157 -10.22 22.09 -3.18
N LEU A 158 -11.46 21.74 -3.57
CA LEU A 158 -11.77 20.40 -4.10
C LEU A 158 -10.84 20.01 -5.26
N LYS A 159 -10.53 20.94 -6.17
CA LYS A 159 -9.58 20.69 -7.26
C LYS A 159 -8.16 20.41 -6.75
N ARG A 160 -7.71 21.05 -5.68
CA ARG A 160 -6.40 20.83 -5.07
C ARG A 160 -6.35 19.50 -4.31
N LEU A 161 -7.45 19.12 -3.66
CA LEU A 161 -7.54 17.88 -2.89
C LEU A 161 -7.31 16.63 -3.75
N VAL A 162 -7.58 16.68 -5.05
CA VAL A 162 -7.24 15.57 -5.99
C VAL A 162 -5.77 15.15 -5.88
N LEU A 163 -4.86 16.06 -5.53
CA LEU A 163 -3.43 15.76 -5.39
C LEU A 163 -3.10 14.94 -4.13
N ARG A 164 -3.99 14.91 -3.13
CA ARG A 164 -3.81 14.10 -1.90
C ARG A 164 -3.69 12.60 -2.20
N ASP A 165 -4.30 12.15 -3.27
CA ASP A 165 -4.21 10.78 -3.72
C ASP A 165 -2.77 10.33 -4.02
N LYS A 166 -1.92 11.22 -4.53
CA LYS A 166 -0.50 10.94 -4.74
C LYS A 166 0.22 10.59 -3.43
N ASP A 167 -0.11 11.26 -2.33
CA ASP A 167 0.48 11.00 -1.02
C ASP A 167 0.09 9.60 -0.52
N VAL A 168 -1.19 9.23 -0.69
CA VAL A 168 -1.69 7.90 -0.30
C VAL A 168 -1.03 6.81 -1.14
N ASN A 169 -0.93 7.01 -2.47
CA ASN A 169 -0.29 6.07 -3.39
C ASN A 169 1.18 5.83 -3.01
N LYS A 170 1.92 6.89 -2.69
CA LYS A 170 3.31 6.82 -2.24
C LYS A 170 3.47 6.00 -0.95
N LEU A 171 2.60 6.23 0.04
CA LEU A 171 2.58 5.47 1.29
C LEU A 171 2.20 4.00 1.06
N ALA A 172 1.20 3.75 0.21
CA ALA A 172 0.75 2.41 -0.15
C ALA A 172 1.85 1.61 -0.86
N ASP A 173 2.54 2.20 -1.84
CA ASP A 173 3.61 1.55 -2.56
C ASP A 173 4.82 1.26 -1.66
N PHE A 174 5.11 2.16 -0.71
CA PHE A 174 6.13 1.92 0.30
C PHE A 174 5.75 0.78 1.26
N CYS A 175 4.50 0.73 1.74
CA CYS A 175 4.01 -0.39 2.54
C CYS A 175 4.13 -1.73 1.79
N ARG A 176 3.72 -1.78 0.52
CA ARG A 176 3.82 -2.98 -0.33
C ARG A 176 5.28 -3.41 -0.52
N ARG A 177 6.19 -2.43 -0.71
CA ARG A 177 7.62 -2.70 -0.77
C ARG A 177 8.13 -3.34 0.52
N LEU A 178 7.77 -2.79 1.68
CA LEU A 178 8.16 -3.34 2.99
C LEU A 178 7.66 -4.77 3.17
N ILE A 179 6.41 -5.05 2.83
CA ILE A 179 5.81 -6.39 2.90
C ILE A 179 6.60 -7.39 2.04
N ASN A 180 6.94 -7.00 0.81
CA ASN A 180 7.61 -7.89 -0.14
C ASN A 180 9.11 -8.06 0.15
N LYS A 181 9.75 -7.04 0.72
CA LYS A 181 11.19 -7.04 1.02
C LYS A 181 11.52 -7.74 2.34
N HIS A 182 10.65 -7.58 3.34
CA HIS A 182 10.84 -8.13 4.67
C HIS A 182 9.84 -9.25 4.93
N GLN A 183 10.32 -10.33 5.55
CA GLN A 183 9.42 -11.37 6.06
C GLN A 183 8.71 -10.81 7.30
N THR A 184 7.43 -10.45 7.15
CA THR A 184 6.62 -10.00 8.28
C THR A 184 6.21 -11.19 9.14
N GLN A 185 6.13 -11.00 10.47
CA GLN A 185 5.57 -12.01 11.37
C GLN A 185 4.06 -12.19 11.16
N GLN A 186 3.40 -11.18 10.60
CA GLN A 186 1.98 -11.18 10.29
C GLN A 186 1.73 -11.73 8.87
N PRO A 187 0.51 -12.25 8.58
CA PRO A 187 0.15 -12.72 7.25
C PRO A 187 0.29 -11.62 6.17
N ALA A 188 1.36 -11.70 5.38
CA ALA A 188 1.72 -10.71 4.35
C ALA A 188 0.59 -10.43 3.35
N THR A 189 -0.18 -11.48 2.98
CA THR A 189 -1.29 -11.38 2.05
C THR A 189 -2.44 -10.53 2.60
N ALA A 190 -2.75 -10.67 3.90
CA ALA A 190 -3.78 -9.87 4.55
C ALA A 190 -3.35 -8.39 4.66
N LEU A 191 -2.10 -8.13 5.04
CA LEU A 191 -1.55 -6.77 5.07
C LEU A 191 -1.55 -6.13 3.69
N TYR A 192 -1.11 -6.85 2.67
CA TYR A 192 -1.09 -6.35 1.29
C TYR A 192 -2.48 -5.96 0.80
N TYR A 193 -3.49 -6.81 1.07
CA TYR A 193 -4.88 -6.53 0.72
C TYR A 193 -5.40 -5.26 1.44
N ILE A 194 -5.09 -5.10 2.75
CA ILE A 194 -5.49 -3.91 3.51
C ILE A 194 -4.90 -2.65 2.87
N VAL A 195 -3.60 -2.64 2.59
CA VAL A 195 -2.92 -1.50 1.93
C VAL A 195 -3.55 -1.18 0.58
N GLU A 196 -3.86 -2.20 -0.23
CA GLU A 196 -4.53 -2.05 -1.54
C GLU A 196 -5.92 -1.43 -1.41
N GLN A 197 -6.76 -1.94 -0.49
CA GLN A 197 -8.11 -1.41 -0.32
C GLN A 197 -8.11 0.02 0.24
N LEU A 198 -7.17 0.37 1.12
CA LEU A 198 -7.01 1.74 1.59
C LEU A 198 -6.70 2.71 0.45
N GLU A 199 -5.85 2.31 -0.51
CA GLU A 199 -5.61 3.11 -1.72
C GLU A 199 -6.90 3.25 -2.54
N LYS A 200 -7.69 2.18 -2.70
CA LYS A 200 -8.96 2.23 -3.43
C LYS A 200 -10.01 3.12 -2.76
N ILE A 201 -10.00 3.24 -1.43
CA ILE A 201 -10.83 4.21 -0.71
C ILE A 201 -10.38 5.65 -1.04
N SER A 202 -9.07 5.92 -1.05
CA SER A 202 -8.50 7.21 -1.47
C SER A 202 -8.89 7.57 -2.91
N ASP A 203 -8.80 6.62 -3.86
CA ASP A 203 -9.26 6.79 -5.24
C ASP A 203 -10.70 7.38 -5.28
N ARG A 204 -11.61 6.90 -4.41
CA ARG A 204 -12.99 7.40 -4.37
C ARG A 204 -13.08 8.83 -3.84
N TYR A 205 -12.33 9.18 -2.79
CA TYR A 205 -12.29 10.57 -2.33
C TYR A 205 -11.72 11.51 -3.39
N ARG A 206 -10.70 11.07 -4.15
CA ARG A 206 -10.18 11.80 -5.32
C ARG A 206 -11.28 11.99 -6.39
N ASP A 207 -11.99 10.92 -6.74
CA ASP A 207 -13.05 10.95 -7.75
C ASP A 207 -14.19 11.90 -7.34
N ILE A 208 -14.60 11.85 -6.06
CA ILE A 208 -15.60 12.78 -5.49
C ILE A 208 -15.10 14.22 -5.59
N SER A 209 -13.87 14.49 -5.16
CA SER A 209 -13.28 15.83 -5.18
C SER A 209 -13.19 16.40 -6.59
N GLY A 210 -12.64 15.62 -7.54
CA GLY A 210 -12.49 16.03 -8.93
C GLY A 210 -13.82 16.26 -9.65
N TYR A 211 -14.77 15.34 -9.47
CA TYR A 211 -16.10 15.46 -10.05
C TYR A 211 -16.85 16.66 -9.50
N SER A 212 -16.88 16.82 -8.17
CA SER A 212 -17.60 17.91 -7.51
C SER A 212 -17.04 19.28 -7.89
N ALA A 213 -15.71 19.39 -8.04
CA ALA A 213 -15.07 20.60 -8.55
C ALA A 213 -15.47 20.90 -9.99
N GLY A 214 -15.44 19.88 -10.87
CA GLY A 214 -15.77 20.00 -12.29
C GLY A 214 -17.24 20.37 -12.53
N GLN A 215 -18.15 19.79 -11.77
CA GLN A 215 -19.59 20.07 -11.84
C GLN A 215 -20.01 21.33 -11.07
N ARG A 216 -19.10 21.96 -10.34
CA ARG A 216 -19.42 23.05 -9.39
C ARG A 216 -20.58 22.67 -8.47
N LEU A 217 -20.52 21.44 -7.94
CA LEU A 217 -21.58 20.83 -7.17
C LEU A 217 -21.90 21.68 -5.92
N LYS A 218 -23.19 21.96 -5.72
CA LYS A 218 -23.71 22.53 -4.47
C LYS A 218 -24.49 21.42 -3.76
N PRO A 219 -23.89 20.76 -2.76
CA PRO A 219 -24.49 19.57 -2.17
C PRO A 219 -25.74 19.92 -1.35
N SER A 220 -26.73 19.04 -1.41
CA SER A 220 -27.87 19.07 -0.51
C SER A 220 -27.47 18.64 0.91
N LYS A 221 -28.27 19.00 1.91
CA LYS A 221 -28.07 18.50 3.29
C LYS A 221 -28.10 16.98 3.36
N ALA A 222 -28.89 16.32 2.52
CA ALA A 222 -28.98 14.88 2.47
C ALA A 222 -27.65 14.25 2.01
N LEU A 223 -26.99 14.80 0.99
CA LEU A 223 -25.68 14.35 0.55
C LEU A 223 -24.60 14.57 1.61
N LEU A 224 -24.58 15.76 2.22
CA LEU A 224 -23.62 16.07 3.30
C LEU A 224 -23.75 15.12 4.50
N HIS A 225 -24.98 14.76 4.86
CA HIS A 225 -25.22 13.78 5.91
C HIS A 225 -24.73 12.37 5.52
N ALA A 226 -25.04 11.92 4.31
CA ALA A 226 -24.53 10.66 3.78
C ALA A 226 -22.99 10.59 3.77
N TYR A 227 -22.36 11.71 3.42
CA TYR A 227 -20.90 11.84 3.43
C TYR A 227 -20.31 11.72 4.85
N ALA A 228 -20.89 12.46 5.81
CA ALA A 228 -20.45 12.41 7.19
C ALA A 228 -20.58 11.00 7.80
N ASP A 229 -21.68 10.31 7.53
CA ASP A 229 -21.91 8.95 8.00
C ASP A 229 -20.89 7.96 7.38
N THR A 230 -20.53 8.15 6.10
CA THR A 230 -19.52 7.33 5.41
C THR A 230 -18.14 7.56 6.03
N ASN A 231 -17.75 8.81 6.30
CA ASN A 231 -16.47 9.11 6.97
C ASN A 231 -16.42 8.51 8.39
N ALA A 232 -17.53 8.59 9.14
CA ALA A 232 -17.62 7.96 10.45
C ALA A 232 -17.45 6.43 10.39
N PHE A 233 -17.92 5.79 9.32
CA PHE A 233 -17.74 4.36 9.10
C PHE A 233 -16.26 4.00 8.81
N VAL A 234 -15.56 4.80 8.00
CA VAL A 234 -14.11 4.66 7.77
C VAL A 234 -13.34 4.84 9.08
N ASP A 235 -13.71 5.84 9.89
CA ASP A 235 -13.08 6.04 11.21
C ASP A 235 -13.33 4.88 12.17
N GLN A 236 -14.54 4.32 12.17
CA GLN A 236 -14.87 3.14 12.99
C GLN A 236 -13.99 1.94 12.62
N PHE A 237 -13.71 1.72 11.32
CA PHE A 237 -12.78 0.67 10.91
C PHE A 237 -11.35 0.93 11.41
N TYR A 238 -10.86 2.19 11.32
CA TYR A 238 -9.56 2.56 11.88
C TYR A 238 -9.46 2.21 13.37
N GLN A 239 -10.51 2.50 14.16
CA GLN A 239 -10.57 2.11 15.57
C GLN A 239 -10.55 0.59 15.75
N CYS A 240 -11.35 -0.16 14.97
CA CYS A 240 -11.34 -1.62 14.98
C CYS A 240 -9.98 -2.21 14.64
N PHE A 241 -9.23 -1.58 13.73
CA PHE A 241 -7.91 -2.06 13.33
C PHE A 241 -6.87 -1.95 14.45
N TYR A 242 -6.84 -0.81 15.15
CA TYR A 242 -5.85 -0.55 16.21
C TYR A 242 -6.29 -0.97 17.60
N GLN A 243 -7.58 -1.08 17.84
CA GLN A 243 -8.18 -1.49 19.12
C GLN A 243 -9.14 -2.68 18.89
N PHE A 244 -8.57 -3.77 18.35
CA PHE A 244 -9.36 -4.92 17.95
C PHE A 244 -10.10 -5.56 19.12
N SER A 245 -11.41 -5.78 18.94
CA SER A 245 -12.22 -6.68 19.77
C SER A 245 -13.35 -7.28 18.94
N LEU A 246 -13.77 -8.49 19.25
CA LEU A 246 -14.91 -9.13 18.56
C LEU A 246 -16.22 -8.31 18.68
N PRO A 247 -16.54 -7.72 19.86
CA PRO A 247 -17.70 -6.84 19.97
C PRO A 247 -17.62 -5.61 19.07
N SER A 248 -16.47 -4.93 18.96
CA SER A 248 -16.30 -3.77 18.08
C SER A 248 -16.44 -4.14 16.61
N LEU A 249 -15.89 -5.29 16.21
CA LEU A 249 -16.02 -5.79 14.84
C LEU A 249 -17.47 -6.19 14.49
N ASN A 250 -18.19 -6.77 15.44
CA ASN A 250 -19.62 -7.08 15.25
C ASN A 250 -20.47 -5.81 15.11
N ALA A 251 -20.22 -4.79 15.94
CA ALA A 251 -20.88 -3.48 15.83
C ALA A 251 -20.57 -2.79 14.48
N PHE A 252 -19.32 -2.86 14.01
CA PHE A 252 -18.93 -2.37 12.69
C PHE A 252 -19.69 -3.09 11.57
N SER A 253 -19.83 -4.42 11.65
CA SER A 253 -20.60 -5.22 10.68
C SER A 253 -22.09 -4.87 10.66
N ALA A 254 -22.69 -4.65 11.83
CA ALA A 254 -24.08 -4.21 11.93
C ALA A 254 -24.28 -2.81 11.32
N ARG A 255 -23.37 -1.87 11.62
CA ARG A 255 -23.42 -0.49 11.13
C ARG A 255 -23.41 -0.41 9.61
N ARG A 256 -22.68 -1.29 8.90
CA ARG A 256 -22.71 -1.34 7.42
C ARG A 256 -24.13 -1.47 6.88
N LYS A 257 -24.93 -2.41 7.41
CA LYS A 257 -26.29 -2.65 6.91
C LYS A 257 -27.18 -1.42 7.11
N GLU A 258 -27.11 -0.80 8.28
CA GLU A 258 -27.85 0.42 8.60
C GLU A 258 -27.45 1.57 7.69
N LEU A 259 -26.13 1.76 7.47
CA LEU A 259 -25.60 2.80 6.63
C LEU A 259 -26.04 2.64 5.18
N LEU A 260 -25.89 1.47 4.58
CA LEU A 260 -26.32 1.23 3.20
C LEU A 260 -27.84 1.45 3.02
N ALA A 261 -28.66 1.02 3.98
CA ALA A 261 -30.10 1.30 3.96
C ALA A 261 -30.40 2.80 4.07
N SER A 262 -29.60 3.57 4.82
CA SER A 262 -29.72 5.03 4.91
C SER A 262 -29.32 5.72 3.60
N LEU A 263 -28.22 5.29 2.97
CA LEU A 263 -27.74 5.81 1.68
C LEU A 263 -28.77 5.55 0.56
N ASP A 264 -29.35 4.35 0.52
CA ASP A 264 -30.40 4.02 -0.46
C ASP A 264 -31.65 4.90 -0.29
N LYS A 265 -32.10 5.14 0.95
CA LYS A 265 -33.19 6.09 1.22
C LYS A 265 -32.86 7.52 0.82
N ALA A 266 -31.60 7.93 0.98
CA ALA A 266 -31.16 9.26 0.56
C ALA A 266 -31.21 9.44 -0.96
N ARG A 267 -30.94 8.38 -1.72
CA ARG A 267 -30.87 8.37 -3.19
C ARG A 267 -32.09 9.03 -3.85
N ALA A 268 -33.29 8.73 -3.36
CA ALA A 268 -34.54 9.27 -3.92
C ALA A 268 -34.68 10.80 -3.77
N ARG A 269 -33.87 11.43 -2.89
CA ARG A 269 -33.92 12.87 -2.59
C ARG A 269 -32.77 13.64 -3.23
N LEU A 270 -31.85 12.95 -3.92
CA LEU A 270 -30.65 13.53 -4.50
C LEU A 270 -30.82 13.85 -5.98
N ALA A 271 -30.28 14.99 -6.40
CA ALA A 271 -30.16 15.33 -7.82
C ALA A 271 -29.23 14.33 -8.56
N PRO A 272 -29.35 14.17 -9.90
CA PRO A 272 -28.53 13.22 -10.64
C PRO A 272 -27.01 13.38 -10.44
N ALA A 273 -26.52 14.61 -10.34
CA ALA A 273 -25.10 14.87 -10.04
C ALA A 273 -24.69 14.40 -8.64
N GLU A 274 -25.57 14.53 -7.66
CA GLU A 274 -25.34 14.06 -6.29
C GLU A 274 -25.41 12.52 -6.18
N GLN A 275 -26.26 11.88 -6.98
CA GLN A 275 -26.33 10.40 -7.03
C GLN A 275 -25.02 9.79 -7.50
N ARG A 276 -24.25 10.48 -8.33
CA ARG A 276 -22.90 10.05 -8.71
C ARG A 276 -21.94 10.04 -7.51
N VAL A 277 -22.00 11.07 -6.67
CA VAL A 277 -21.21 11.12 -5.44
C VAL A 277 -21.68 10.04 -4.48
N LEU A 278 -22.99 9.85 -4.32
CA LEU A 278 -23.55 8.79 -3.48
C LEU A 278 -23.04 7.41 -3.87
N PHE A 279 -22.96 7.11 -5.17
CA PHE A 279 -22.40 5.85 -5.67
C PHE A 279 -20.96 5.62 -5.17
N TRP A 280 -20.10 6.64 -5.17
CA TRP A 280 -18.76 6.52 -4.63
C TRP A 280 -18.74 6.39 -3.11
N LEU A 281 -19.66 7.03 -2.39
CA LEU A 281 -19.78 6.85 -0.95
C LEU A 281 -20.18 5.41 -0.60
N GLU A 282 -21.09 4.81 -1.33
CA GLU A 282 -21.46 3.40 -1.19
C GLU A 282 -20.25 2.49 -1.47
N ASP A 283 -19.48 2.76 -2.52
CA ASP A 283 -18.26 2.00 -2.83
C ASP A 283 -17.19 2.14 -1.73
N ILE A 284 -17.06 3.33 -1.10
CA ILE A 284 -16.21 3.52 0.09
C ILE A 284 -16.68 2.63 1.25
N VAL A 285 -17.99 2.59 1.53
CA VAL A 285 -18.55 1.74 2.59
C VAL A 285 -18.23 0.27 2.33
N GLU A 286 -18.44 -0.22 1.11
CA GLU A 286 -18.16 -1.62 0.76
C GLU A 286 -16.67 -1.96 0.84
N LYS A 287 -15.81 -1.10 0.30
CA LYS A 287 -14.35 -1.29 0.37
C LYS A 287 -13.84 -1.27 1.82
N THR A 288 -14.41 -0.41 2.64
CA THR A 288 -14.07 -0.36 4.07
C THR A 288 -14.53 -1.62 4.79
N PHE A 289 -15.71 -2.13 4.43
CA PHE A 289 -16.21 -3.38 5.00
C PHE A 289 -15.39 -4.61 4.57
N ASP A 290 -14.90 -4.65 3.34
CA ASP A 290 -14.05 -5.73 2.83
C ASP A 290 -12.74 -5.91 3.62
N LEU A 291 -12.31 -4.88 4.35
CA LEU A 291 -11.15 -4.95 5.24
C LEU A 291 -11.38 -5.81 6.50
N ASN A 292 -12.62 -6.16 6.79
CA ASN A 292 -13.03 -6.97 7.94
C ASN A 292 -12.40 -8.38 7.90
N GLY A 293 -12.48 -9.07 6.76
CA GLY A 293 -11.89 -10.40 6.58
C GLY A 293 -10.40 -10.45 6.83
N PRO A 294 -9.59 -9.63 6.13
CA PRO A 294 -8.15 -9.52 6.38
C PRO A 294 -7.81 -9.13 7.82
N LEU A 295 -8.59 -8.26 8.45
CA LEU A 295 -8.39 -7.92 9.87
C LEU A 295 -8.54 -9.12 10.79
N MET A 296 -9.55 -9.97 10.55
CA MET A 296 -9.71 -11.23 11.31
C MET A 296 -8.52 -12.17 11.10
N VAL A 297 -8.00 -12.28 9.86
CA VAL A 297 -6.79 -13.09 9.58
C VAL A 297 -5.57 -12.59 10.35
N LEU A 298 -5.49 -11.28 10.64
CA LEU A 298 -4.38 -10.69 11.41
C LEU A 298 -4.53 -10.85 12.93
N ARG A 299 -5.74 -11.08 13.45
CA ARG A 299 -6.05 -10.94 14.88
C ARG A 299 -6.58 -12.22 15.55
N LEU A 300 -7.04 -13.20 14.77
CA LEU A 300 -7.51 -14.49 15.26
C LEU A 300 -6.49 -15.59 14.98
#